data_4152d87f7fd0fd52f9d5402218bc82a5
#
_entry.id   4152d87f7fd0fd52f9d5402218bc82a5
#
_cell.length_a   1.000
_cell.length_b   1.000
_cell.length_c   1.000
_cell.angle_alpha   90.00
_cell.angle_beta   90.00
_cell.angle_gamma   90.00
#
_symmetry.space_group_name_H-M   'P 1'
#
loop_
_entity.id
_entity.type
_entity.pdbx_description
1 polymer ?
#
loop_
_entity_poly.entity_id
_entity_poly.type
_entity_poly.pdbx_seq_one_letter_code
_entity_poly.pdbx_strand_id
1 'polypeptide(L)'
;MILVLRALGVGDLATGVPALRALRAAYPGEELALVAPRWLAPLVDLVGGVDRQVHADGLGHLGWSGPSPELAVNLHGRGPQSHRMLAALRPGRLLAFANPEAGAVDGPPWRADEHEVDRWCRMLAWYGTPADRSDLALRRPDPGPLPVGVTVVHPGAKATRRRWPVPRFAAVARELAGRGHRVVVTGSPGERDLAAAVARAAGLPADAVLAGATDVGELAALVAHARLVVCGDTGVGHLATAYATASVLLFGPVAPAHWGPPPDRPWHEALWAGPHPSADGPAVHPALAALGVPDVLAAVGRVETAAARRAVPVQASGPPPLATRR
;
A
#
# COMPACT_ATOMS: atom_id res chain seq x y z
N MET A 1 2.69 14.65 23.80
CA MET A 1 3.02 14.23 22.44
C MET A 1 2.83 12.74 22.25
N ILE A 2 2.53 12.30 21.04
CA ILE A 2 2.28 10.90 20.65
C ILE A 2 3.41 10.41 19.74
N LEU A 3 4.02 9.28 20.08
CA LEU A 3 5.04 8.64 19.25
C LEU A 3 4.50 7.33 18.67
N VAL A 4 4.43 7.23 17.35
CA VAL A 4 3.94 6.04 16.64
C VAL A 4 5.12 5.33 15.98
N LEU A 5 5.29 4.05 16.23
CA LEU A 5 6.34 3.23 15.59
C LEU A 5 5.76 2.43 14.41
N ARG A 6 6.24 2.73 13.18
CA ARG A 6 5.98 1.95 11.96
C ARG A 6 7.15 2.07 10.98
N ALA A 7 8.33 1.66 11.42
CA ALA A 7 9.58 1.73 10.65
C ALA A 7 9.67 0.57 9.62
N LEU A 8 8.80 0.57 8.62
CA LEU A 8 8.59 -0.47 7.62
C LEU A 8 8.53 0.12 6.20
N GLY A 9 7.87 -0.54 5.25
CA GLY A 9 7.83 -0.14 3.85
C GLY A 9 6.58 0.68 3.45
N VAL A 10 6.47 0.93 2.13
CA VAL A 10 5.34 1.70 1.53
C VAL A 10 3.99 1.07 1.85
N GLY A 11 3.85 -0.24 1.65
CA GLY A 11 2.59 -0.94 1.91
C GLY A 11 2.19 -0.88 3.38
N ASP A 12 3.18 -1.02 4.27
CA ASP A 12 2.96 -0.89 5.71
C ASP A 12 2.49 0.52 6.09
N LEU A 13 3.12 1.57 5.54
CA LEU A 13 2.69 2.95 5.77
C LEU A 13 1.25 3.15 5.28
N ALA A 14 0.94 2.73 4.05
CA ALA A 14 -0.37 2.90 3.45
C ALA A 14 -1.49 2.18 4.23
N THR A 15 -1.23 0.96 4.72
CA THR A 15 -2.18 0.21 5.57
C THR A 15 -2.30 0.77 6.99
N GLY A 16 -1.36 1.60 7.42
CA GLY A 16 -1.39 2.31 8.71
C GLY A 16 -2.15 3.65 8.69
N VAL A 17 -2.53 4.16 7.51
CA VAL A 17 -3.18 5.48 7.36
C VAL A 17 -4.44 5.64 8.21
N PRO A 18 -5.39 4.69 8.22
CA PRO A 18 -6.57 4.78 9.06
C PRO A 18 -6.24 4.95 10.55
N ALA A 19 -5.25 4.21 11.04
CA ALA A 19 -4.81 4.27 12.43
C ALA A 19 -4.15 5.62 12.77
N LEU A 20 -3.28 6.14 11.88
CA LEU A 20 -2.63 7.44 12.06
C LEU A 20 -3.65 8.58 12.12
N ARG A 21 -4.65 8.57 11.25
CA ARG A 21 -5.70 9.58 11.24
C ARG A 21 -6.65 9.48 12.43
N ALA A 22 -6.97 8.27 12.87
CA ALA A 22 -7.75 8.08 14.09
C ALA A 22 -7.03 8.64 15.31
N LEU A 23 -5.71 8.43 15.43
CA LEU A 23 -4.90 9.03 16.48
C LEU A 23 -4.92 10.56 16.39
N ARG A 24 -4.74 11.14 15.21
CA ARG A 24 -4.83 12.58 15.01
C ARG A 24 -6.20 13.14 15.41
N ALA A 25 -7.28 12.47 15.05
CA ALA A 25 -8.64 12.87 15.38
C ALA A 25 -8.92 12.79 16.89
N ALA A 26 -8.41 11.74 17.56
CA ALA A 26 -8.58 11.57 19.01
C ALA A 26 -7.73 12.54 19.83
N TYR A 27 -6.62 13.03 19.30
CA TYR A 27 -5.67 13.90 20.00
C TYR A 27 -5.28 15.12 19.14
N PRO A 28 -6.23 16.02 18.83
CA PRO A 28 -5.99 17.10 17.87
C PRO A 28 -4.96 18.14 18.33
N GLY A 29 -4.77 18.31 19.63
CA GLY A 29 -3.81 19.25 20.23
C GLY A 29 -2.42 18.70 20.49
N GLU A 30 -2.20 17.38 20.28
CA GLU A 30 -0.94 16.72 20.58
C GLU A 30 -0.04 16.64 19.33
N GLU A 31 1.28 16.84 19.51
CA GLU A 31 2.23 16.52 18.45
C GLU A 31 2.21 15.03 18.16
N LEU A 32 1.97 14.62 16.91
CA LEU A 32 2.05 13.25 16.44
C LEU A 32 3.35 13.04 15.66
N ALA A 33 4.27 12.29 16.24
CA ALA A 33 5.53 11.91 15.63
C ALA A 33 5.48 10.46 15.14
N LEU A 34 5.84 10.23 13.87
CA LEU A 34 5.90 8.90 13.26
C LEU A 34 7.36 8.44 13.11
N VAL A 35 7.69 7.31 13.72
CA VAL A 35 8.98 6.62 13.52
C VAL A 35 8.88 5.80 12.23
N ALA A 36 9.63 6.21 11.21
CA ALA A 36 9.64 5.59 9.88
C ALA A 36 11.00 5.81 9.17
N PRO A 37 11.35 4.99 8.16
CA PRO A 37 12.53 5.21 7.35
C PRO A 37 12.53 6.59 6.67
N ARG A 38 13.71 7.23 6.61
CA ARG A 38 13.86 8.58 6.04
C ARG A 38 13.30 8.69 4.62
N TRP A 39 13.52 7.67 3.81
CA TRP A 39 13.10 7.67 2.41
C TRP A 39 11.58 7.67 2.20
N LEU A 40 10.79 7.40 3.27
CA LEU A 40 9.33 7.50 3.23
C LEU A 40 8.79 8.92 3.49
N ALA A 41 9.65 9.91 3.79
CA ALA A 41 9.22 11.27 4.13
C ALA A 41 8.19 11.85 3.15
N PRO A 42 8.38 11.76 1.80
CA PRO A 42 7.40 12.28 0.86
C PRO A 42 6.01 11.64 0.99
N LEU A 43 5.93 10.35 1.37
CA LEU A 43 4.65 9.68 1.62
C LEU A 43 4.05 10.04 2.97
N VAL A 44 4.87 10.19 4.00
CA VAL A 44 4.42 10.60 5.34
C VAL A 44 3.73 11.96 5.25
N ASP A 45 4.28 12.89 4.49
CA ASP A 45 3.67 14.19 4.23
C ASP A 45 2.27 14.06 3.58
N LEU A 46 2.06 13.05 2.72
CA LEU A 46 0.79 12.81 2.03
C LEU A 46 -0.26 12.12 2.92
N VAL A 47 0.12 11.50 4.04
CA VAL A 47 -0.83 10.91 5.00
C VAL A 47 -1.76 12.00 5.55
N GLY A 48 -1.20 13.14 5.92
CA GLY A 48 -1.89 14.21 6.65
C GLY A 48 -2.08 13.86 8.12
N GLY A 49 -1.78 14.82 8.98
CA GLY A 49 -1.93 14.66 10.44
C GLY A 49 -0.73 14.07 11.17
N VAL A 50 0.38 13.80 10.50
CA VAL A 50 1.70 13.56 11.10
C VAL A 50 2.45 14.89 11.13
N ASP A 51 2.90 15.33 12.31
CA ASP A 51 3.59 16.61 12.47
C ASP A 51 5.09 16.47 12.29
N ARG A 52 5.65 15.30 12.66
CA ARG A 52 7.08 15.06 12.60
C ARG A 52 7.41 13.61 12.28
N GLN A 53 8.39 13.40 11.43
CA GLN A 53 8.98 12.08 11.21
C GLN A 53 10.25 11.93 12.07
N VAL A 54 10.35 10.81 12.78
CA VAL A 54 11.55 10.35 13.48
C VAL A 54 12.15 9.21 12.65
N HIS A 55 13.44 9.30 12.35
CA HIS A 55 14.06 8.35 11.44
C HIS A 55 14.50 7.08 12.14
N ALA A 56 14.04 5.93 11.64
CA ALA A 56 14.55 4.60 11.97
C ALA A 56 14.38 3.64 10.78
N ASP A 57 15.43 2.87 10.52
CA ASP A 57 15.41 1.80 9.50
C ASP A 57 15.17 0.45 10.19
N GLY A 58 13.90 0.20 10.57
CA GLY A 58 13.49 -1.00 11.30
C GLY A 58 13.63 -0.89 12.83
N LEU A 59 13.89 -2.02 13.49
CA LEU A 59 13.94 -2.15 14.96
C LEU A 59 15.37 -2.06 15.54
N GLY A 60 16.27 -1.37 14.87
CA GLY A 60 17.60 -1.11 15.37
C GLY A 60 17.64 -0.03 16.47
N HIS A 61 18.49 0.95 16.32
CA HIS A 61 18.54 2.08 17.23
C HIS A 61 17.46 3.11 16.87
N LEU A 62 16.58 3.43 17.85
CA LEU A 62 15.71 4.58 17.75
C LEU A 62 16.48 5.81 18.24
N GLY A 63 16.89 6.68 17.33
CA GLY A 63 17.59 7.93 17.62
C GLY A 63 16.69 8.98 18.31
N TRP A 64 15.96 8.56 19.34
CA TRP A 64 15.08 9.44 20.10
C TRP A 64 15.87 10.21 21.16
N SER A 65 15.91 11.50 21.04
CA SER A 65 16.54 12.42 22.01
C SER A 65 15.53 13.37 22.68
N GLY A 66 14.24 13.19 22.39
CA GLY A 66 13.17 14.00 22.99
C GLY A 66 12.78 13.53 24.40
N PRO A 67 11.82 14.23 25.04
CA PRO A 67 11.25 13.82 26.31
C PRO A 67 10.50 12.49 26.18
N SER A 68 10.23 11.83 27.32
CA SER A 68 9.35 10.65 27.34
C SER A 68 8.00 10.98 26.70
N PRO A 69 7.53 10.22 25.70
CA PRO A 69 6.23 10.49 25.11
C PRO A 69 5.11 10.21 26.10
N GLU A 70 4.06 11.00 26.08
CA GLU A 70 2.85 10.72 26.88
C GLU A 70 2.17 9.46 26.41
N LEU A 71 2.14 9.25 25.07
CA LEU A 71 1.56 8.10 24.42
C LEU A 71 2.55 7.52 23.40
N ALA A 72 2.88 6.24 23.53
CA ALA A 72 3.58 5.47 22.51
C ALA A 72 2.62 4.46 21.87
N VAL A 73 2.65 4.33 20.56
CA VAL A 73 1.75 3.43 19.80
C VAL A 73 2.59 2.51 18.91
N ASN A 74 2.45 1.22 19.10
CA ASN A 74 3.15 0.21 18.31
C ASN A 74 2.30 -0.26 17.11
N LEU A 75 2.48 0.35 15.96
CA LEU A 75 1.93 -0.12 14.68
C LEU A 75 2.94 -0.95 13.86
N HIS A 76 4.02 -1.43 14.47
CA HIS A 76 5.10 -2.11 13.76
C HIS A 76 4.91 -3.62 13.68
N GLY A 77 4.38 -4.24 14.73
CA GLY A 77 4.19 -5.70 14.77
C GLY A 77 3.80 -6.22 16.15
N ARG A 78 3.78 -7.55 16.26
CA ARG A 78 3.36 -8.25 17.48
C ARG A 78 4.33 -8.15 18.67
N GLY A 79 5.51 -7.57 18.47
CA GLY A 79 6.59 -7.60 19.47
C GLY A 79 7.38 -8.93 19.51
N PRO A 80 8.21 -9.18 20.53
CA PRO A 80 8.49 -8.32 21.69
C PRO A 80 9.43 -7.14 21.42
N GLN A 81 10.24 -7.16 20.34
CA GLN A 81 11.30 -6.18 20.10
C GLN A 81 10.77 -4.75 19.99
N SER A 82 9.73 -4.54 19.17
CA SER A 82 9.10 -3.24 18.99
C SER A 82 8.47 -2.69 20.28
N HIS A 83 7.91 -3.58 21.12
CA HIS A 83 7.37 -3.21 22.42
C HIS A 83 8.48 -2.75 23.36
N ARG A 84 9.57 -3.52 23.46
CA ARG A 84 10.73 -3.18 24.31
C ARG A 84 11.37 -1.87 23.88
N MET A 85 11.47 -1.63 22.56
CA MET A 85 11.99 -0.38 22.01
C MET A 85 11.17 0.82 22.48
N LEU A 86 9.85 0.75 22.40
CA LEU A 86 8.98 1.84 22.87
C LEU A 86 8.94 1.96 24.39
N ALA A 87 8.90 0.84 25.12
CA ALA A 87 8.91 0.84 26.58
C ALA A 87 10.18 1.45 27.17
N ALA A 88 11.33 1.31 26.48
CA ALA A 88 12.59 1.91 26.89
C ALA A 88 12.55 3.46 26.93
N LEU A 89 11.63 4.08 26.18
CA LEU A 89 11.38 5.53 26.22
C LEU A 89 10.57 5.98 27.45
N ARG A 90 10.11 5.04 28.27
CA ARG A 90 9.27 5.27 29.46
C ARG A 90 8.04 6.13 29.15
N PRO A 91 7.19 5.74 28.16
CA PRO A 91 6.01 6.49 27.84
C PRO A 91 5.02 6.49 29.01
N GLY A 92 4.19 7.55 29.11
CA GLY A 92 3.10 7.58 30.06
C GLY A 92 2.09 6.42 29.82
N ARG A 93 1.87 6.05 28.55
CA ARG A 93 1.05 4.90 28.16
C ARG A 93 1.60 4.27 26.88
N LEU A 94 1.56 2.92 26.78
CA LEU A 94 1.90 2.16 25.57
C LEU A 94 0.68 1.44 25.01
N LEU A 95 0.30 1.73 23.77
CA LEU A 95 -0.72 1.01 23.01
C LEU A 95 -0.04 -0.03 22.11
N ALA A 96 -0.30 -1.29 22.36
CA ALA A 96 0.29 -2.39 21.60
C ALA A 96 -0.57 -3.65 21.73
N PHE A 97 -0.30 -4.67 20.93
CA PHE A 97 -0.86 -6.01 21.16
C PHE A 97 -0.28 -6.65 22.42
N ALA A 98 -1.07 -7.49 23.07
CA ALA A 98 -0.57 -8.28 24.20
C ALA A 98 0.60 -9.16 23.76
N ASN A 99 1.70 -9.10 24.52
CA ASN A 99 2.87 -9.94 24.32
C ASN A 99 3.58 -10.23 25.65
N PRO A 100 3.43 -11.45 26.21
CA PRO A 100 4.03 -11.81 27.50
C PRO A 100 5.57 -11.68 27.53
N GLU A 101 6.24 -11.92 26.39
CA GLU A 101 7.72 -11.81 26.30
C GLU A 101 8.22 -10.35 26.39
N ALA A 102 7.34 -9.40 26.14
CA ALA A 102 7.67 -7.97 26.22
C ALA A 102 7.37 -7.36 27.61
N GLY A 103 6.92 -8.18 28.55
CA GLY A 103 6.33 -7.72 29.80
C GLY A 103 4.81 -7.57 29.66
N ALA A 104 4.11 -7.33 30.76
CA ALA A 104 2.66 -7.18 30.77
C ALA A 104 2.23 -5.94 29.99
N VAL A 105 1.87 -6.12 28.71
CA VAL A 105 1.14 -5.13 27.94
C VAL A 105 -0.33 -5.54 27.97
N ASP A 106 -1.16 -4.72 28.59
CA ASP A 106 -2.61 -4.87 28.54
C ASP A 106 -3.08 -4.41 27.15
N GLY A 107 -3.37 -5.37 26.28
CA GLY A 107 -3.74 -5.13 24.90
C GLY A 107 -4.50 -6.30 24.27
N PRO A 108 -5.06 -6.10 23.08
CA PRO A 108 -5.76 -7.18 22.38
C PRO A 108 -4.78 -8.27 21.95
N PRO A 109 -5.25 -9.53 21.83
CA PRO A 109 -4.41 -10.60 21.32
C PRO A 109 -4.07 -10.38 19.84
N TRP A 110 -2.85 -10.77 19.47
CA TRP A 110 -2.45 -10.81 18.05
C TRP A 110 -3.20 -11.93 17.31
N ARG A 111 -3.73 -11.61 16.13
CA ARG A 111 -4.34 -12.58 15.21
C ARG A 111 -3.51 -12.64 13.93
N ALA A 112 -3.05 -13.83 13.56
CA ALA A 112 -2.19 -14.01 12.41
C ALA A 112 -2.95 -13.94 11.07
N ASP A 113 -4.21 -14.34 11.07
CA ASP A 113 -5.11 -14.45 9.93
C ASP A 113 -5.98 -13.21 9.67
N GLU A 114 -5.57 -12.07 10.23
CA GLU A 114 -6.30 -10.81 10.13
C GLU A 114 -5.74 -9.91 9.03
N HIS A 115 -6.62 -9.20 8.32
CA HIS A 115 -6.20 -8.19 7.34
C HIS A 115 -5.39 -7.07 8.02
N GLU A 116 -4.33 -6.61 7.38
CA GLU A 116 -3.38 -5.67 7.99
C GLU A 116 -4.04 -4.35 8.43
N VAL A 117 -4.95 -3.79 7.65
CA VAL A 117 -5.71 -2.59 8.02
C VAL A 117 -6.61 -2.86 9.23
N ASP A 118 -7.36 -3.98 9.23
CA ASP A 118 -8.27 -4.32 10.31
C ASP A 118 -7.54 -4.57 11.63
N ARG A 119 -6.35 -5.14 11.56
CA ARG A 119 -5.46 -5.36 12.70
C ARG A 119 -5.18 -4.08 13.47
N TRP A 120 -4.77 -3.03 12.77
CA TRP A 120 -4.43 -1.77 13.42
C TRP A 120 -5.68 -1.00 13.88
N CYS A 121 -6.76 -1.04 13.11
CA CYS A 121 -8.05 -0.48 13.52
C CYS A 121 -8.57 -1.16 14.80
N ARG A 122 -8.51 -2.50 14.87
CA ARG A 122 -8.93 -3.26 16.05
C ARG A 122 -8.05 -2.98 17.27
N MET A 123 -6.74 -2.85 17.07
CA MET A 123 -5.85 -2.52 18.17
C MET A 123 -6.21 -1.15 18.78
N LEU A 124 -6.40 -0.13 17.96
CA LEU A 124 -6.78 1.18 18.45
C LEU A 124 -8.19 1.21 19.06
N ALA A 125 -9.14 0.48 18.48
CA ALA A 125 -10.50 0.37 19.03
C ALA A 125 -10.50 -0.26 20.43
N TRP A 126 -9.63 -1.24 20.70
CA TRP A 126 -9.44 -1.81 22.05
C TRP A 126 -9.11 -0.74 23.08
N TYR A 127 -8.34 0.26 22.70
CA TYR A 127 -7.92 1.36 23.56
C TYR A 127 -8.86 2.58 23.50
N GLY A 128 -10.04 2.44 22.87
CA GLY A 128 -11.05 3.50 22.81
C GLY A 128 -10.85 4.51 21.69
N THR A 129 -9.98 4.23 20.72
CA THR A 129 -9.73 5.09 19.54
C THR A 129 -10.14 4.33 18.27
N PRO A 130 -11.44 4.29 17.92
CA PRO A 130 -11.89 3.59 16.71
C PRO A 130 -11.36 4.29 15.45
N ALA A 131 -10.98 3.51 14.45
CA ALA A 131 -10.48 3.97 13.16
C ALA A 131 -11.41 3.50 12.04
N ASP A 132 -11.64 4.37 11.05
CA ASP A 132 -12.37 4.00 9.83
C ASP A 132 -11.44 3.24 8.88
N ARG A 133 -11.65 1.94 8.74
CA ARG A 133 -10.87 1.06 7.86
C ARG A 133 -10.89 1.48 6.38
N SER A 134 -11.88 2.25 5.96
CA SER A 134 -12.04 2.72 4.58
C SER A 134 -11.20 3.97 4.26
N ASP A 135 -10.68 4.68 5.30
CA ASP A 135 -9.89 5.91 5.17
C ASP A 135 -8.44 5.63 4.77
N LEU A 136 -8.26 5.05 3.58
CA LEU A 136 -6.97 4.67 3.00
C LEU A 136 -6.39 5.74 2.07
N ALA A 137 -7.14 6.81 1.78
CA ALA A 137 -6.74 7.80 0.78
C ALA A 137 -5.52 8.61 1.24
N LEU A 138 -4.53 8.77 0.38
CA LEU A 138 -3.45 9.74 0.55
C LEU A 138 -3.79 11.05 -0.17
N ARG A 139 -3.24 12.16 0.30
CA ARG A 139 -3.33 13.43 -0.45
C ARG A 139 -2.70 13.22 -1.81
N ARG A 140 -3.42 13.66 -2.88
CA ARG A 140 -2.92 13.49 -4.24
C ARG A 140 -1.78 14.47 -4.51
N PRO A 141 -0.57 14.00 -4.84
CA PRO A 141 0.53 14.89 -5.16
C PRO A 141 0.38 15.48 -6.57
N ASP A 142 1.07 16.59 -6.84
CA ASP A 142 1.20 17.14 -8.18
C ASP A 142 2.01 16.16 -9.04
N PRO A 143 1.62 15.89 -10.30
CA PRO A 143 2.38 15.03 -11.20
C PRO A 143 3.74 15.61 -11.60
N GLY A 144 3.92 16.94 -11.52
CA GLY A 144 5.14 17.59 -11.97
C GLY A 144 5.47 17.24 -13.45
N PRO A 145 6.72 16.90 -13.75
CA PRO A 145 7.14 16.50 -15.11
C PRO A 145 6.80 15.04 -15.47
N LEU A 146 6.22 14.28 -14.54
CA LEU A 146 5.93 12.86 -14.75
C LEU A 146 4.79 12.67 -15.75
N PRO A 147 4.82 11.60 -16.55
CA PRO A 147 3.76 11.31 -17.50
C PRO A 147 2.46 10.94 -16.79
N VAL A 148 1.35 11.54 -17.20
CA VAL A 148 -0.01 11.25 -16.72
C VAL A 148 -0.75 10.29 -17.65
N GLY A 149 -1.76 9.59 -17.13
CA GLY A 149 -2.58 8.66 -17.90
C GLY A 149 -1.83 7.41 -18.38
N VAL A 150 -0.66 7.14 -17.83
CA VAL A 150 0.15 5.96 -18.17
C VAL A 150 -0.39 4.69 -17.53
N THR A 151 -0.02 3.55 -18.11
CA THR A 151 -0.13 2.25 -17.44
C THR A 151 1.19 1.90 -16.79
N VAL A 152 1.17 1.77 -15.48
CA VAL A 152 2.34 1.39 -14.68
C VAL A 152 2.41 -0.13 -14.57
N VAL A 153 3.50 -0.72 -15.06
CA VAL A 153 3.87 -2.11 -14.84
C VAL A 153 5.00 -2.15 -13.81
N HIS A 154 4.79 -2.82 -12.67
CA HIS A 154 5.80 -2.92 -11.60
C HIS A 154 6.15 -4.38 -11.35
N PRO A 155 7.21 -4.93 -11.99
CA PRO A 155 7.59 -6.33 -11.88
C PRO A 155 8.37 -6.67 -10.62
N GLY A 156 8.81 -5.64 -9.87
CA GLY A 156 9.64 -5.76 -8.69
C GLY A 156 8.89 -6.34 -7.48
N ALA A 157 9.64 -6.99 -6.60
CA ALA A 157 9.22 -7.38 -5.25
C ALA A 157 10.46 -7.67 -4.40
N LYS A 158 10.34 -7.50 -3.06
CA LYS A 158 11.45 -7.70 -2.11
C LYS A 158 12.10 -9.09 -2.23
N ALA A 159 11.30 -10.14 -2.42
CA ALA A 159 11.78 -11.50 -2.58
C ALA A 159 11.54 -12.00 -4.02
N THR A 160 12.54 -12.65 -4.63
CA THR A 160 12.46 -13.18 -6.01
C THR A 160 11.27 -14.11 -6.21
N ARG A 161 10.95 -14.96 -5.24
CA ARG A 161 9.79 -15.88 -5.27
C ARG A 161 8.44 -15.17 -5.37
N ARG A 162 8.38 -13.85 -5.07
CA ARG A 162 7.19 -13.01 -5.19
C ARG A 162 7.13 -12.22 -6.50
N ARG A 163 8.07 -12.46 -7.41
CA ARG A 163 8.12 -11.81 -8.73
C ARG A 163 7.47 -12.69 -9.77
N TRP A 164 6.43 -12.19 -10.42
CA TRP A 164 5.84 -12.88 -11.57
C TRP A 164 6.84 -12.90 -12.73
N PRO A 165 6.87 -13.94 -13.57
CA PRO A 165 7.92 -14.09 -14.59
C PRO A 165 8.01 -12.95 -15.59
N VAL A 166 9.25 -12.51 -15.91
CA VAL A 166 9.53 -11.44 -16.88
C VAL A 166 8.79 -11.65 -18.21
N PRO A 167 8.81 -12.84 -18.84
CA PRO A 167 8.09 -13.04 -20.11
C PRO A 167 6.58 -12.77 -20.01
N ARG A 168 5.97 -13.04 -18.86
CA ARG A 168 4.55 -12.82 -18.65
C ARG A 168 4.21 -11.35 -18.45
N PHE A 169 4.98 -10.61 -17.62
CA PHE A 169 4.86 -9.16 -17.51
C PHE A 169 5.07 -8.49 -18.87
N ALA A 170 6.06 -8.94 -19.64
CA ALA A 170 6.33 -8.42 -20.97
C ALA A 170 5.18 -8.69 -21.95
N ALA A 171 4.56 -9.88 -21.90
CA ALA A 171 3.40 -10.18 -22.74
C ALA A 171 2.20 -9.28 -22.41
N VAL A 172 1.91 -9.04 -21.11
CA VAL A 172 0.87 -8.10 -20.68
C VAL A 172 1.21 -6.68 -21.13
N ALA A 173 2.44 -6.22 -20.91
CA ALA A 173 2.88 -4.87 -21.29
C ALA A 173 2.77 -4.64 -22.81
N ARG A 174 3.18 -5.64 -23.62
CA ARG A 174 3.07 -5.59 -25.09
C ARG A 174 1.63 -5.50 -25.55
N GLU A 175 0.76 -6.33 -24.98
CA GLU A 175 -0.66 -6.35 -25.34
C GLU A 175 -1.34 -5.01 -24.98
N LEU A 176 -1.04 -4.46 -23.81
CA LEU A 176 -1.56 -3.16 -23.38
C LEU A 176 -1.04 -2.03 -24.29
N ALA A 177 0.24 -2.05 -24.65
CA ALA A 177 0.79 -1.09 -25.62
C ALA A 177 0.09 -1.21 -26.99
N GLY A 178 -0.17 -2.43 -27.47
CA GLY A 178 -0.94 -2.70 -28.70
C GLY A 178 -2.37 -2.18 -28.64
N ARG A 179 -2.97 -2.09 -27.44
CA ARG A 179 -4.28 -1.47 -27.20
C ARG A 179 -4.24 0.06 -27.03
N GLY A 180 -3.08 0.68 -27.26
CA GLY A 180 -2.90 2.12 -27.19
C GLY A 180 -2.58 2.67 -25.79
N HIS A 181 -2.20 1.82 -24.83
CA HIS A 181 -1.72 2.30 -23.54
C HIS A 181 -0.28 2.83 -23.67
N ARG A 182 -0.01 3.96 -23.07
CA ARG A 182 1.37 4.40 -22.80
C ARG A 182 1.87 3.63 -21.57
N VAL A 183 2.66 2.59 -21.80
CA VAL A 183 3.16 1.71 -20.73
C VAL A 183 4.51 2.21 -20.23
N VAL A 184 4.68 2.29 -18.90
CA VAL A 184 5.94 2.54 -18.21
C VAL A 184 6.25 1.42 -17.24
N VAL A 185 7.53 1.10 -17.05
CA VAL A 185 7.97 0.02 -16.15
C VAL A 185 8.74 0.63 -14.99
N THR A 186 8.23 0.44 -13.77
CA THR A 186 8.80 1.00 -12.54
C THR A 186 9.53 -0.07 -11.73
N GLY A 187 10.34 0.37 -10.78
CA GLY A 187 11.09 -0.47 -9.86
C GLY A 187 12.05 0.37 -9.03
N SER A 188 12.60 -0.20 -7.97
CA SER A 188 13.71 0.40 -7.22
C SER A 188 14.99 0.48 -8.09
N PRO A 189 16.03 1.22 -7.67
CA PRO A 189 17.33 1.22 -8.36
C PRO A 189 17.89 -0.18 -8.54
N GLY A 190 17.75 -1.06 -7.54
CA GLY A 190 18.20 -2.47 -7.61
C GLY A 190 17.36 -3.36 -8.52
N GLU A 191 16.23 -2.88 -9.03
CA GLU A 191 15.33 -3.60 -9.95
C GLU A 191 15.38 -3.06 -11.39
N ARG A 192 16.33 -2.14 -11.68
CA ARG A 192 16.46 -1.52 -13.01
C ARG A 192 16.64 -2.56 -14.12
N ASP A 193 17.49 -3.57 -13.90
CA ASP A 193 17.74 -4.63 -14.90
C ASP A 193 16.49 -5.48 -15.13
N LEU A 194 15.73 -5.77 -14.08
CA LEU A 194 14.46 -6.48 -14.15
C LEU A 194 13.44 -5.70 -14.98
N ALA A 195 13.27 -4.41 -14.69
CA ALA A 195 12.37 -3.52 -15.42
C ALA A 195 12.78 -3.38 -16.89
N ALA A 196 14.08 -3.21 -17.16
CA ALA A 196 14.62 -3.14 -18.51
C ALA A 196 14.43 -4.45 -19.30
N ALA A 197 14.55 -5.61 -18.63
CA ALA A 197 14.26 -6.91 -19.25
C ALA A 197 12.80 -7.03 -19.66
N VAL A 198 11.85 -6.58 -18.81
CA VAL A 198 10.42 -6.55 -19.15
C VAL A 198 10.17 -5.61 -20.34
N ALA A 199 10.71 -4.38 -20.31
CA ALA A 199 10.51 -3.40 -21.36
C ALA A 199 11.05 -3.88 -22.71
N ARG A 200 12.28 -4.40 -22.74
CA ARG A 200 12.89 -4.97 -23.97
C ARG A 200 12.06 -6.13 -24.51
N ALA A 201 11.68 -7.09 -23.66
CA ALA A 201 10.88 -8.24 -24.07
C ALA A 201 9.46 -7.83 -24.53
N ALA A 202 8.95 -6.72 -24.06
CA ALA A 202 7.67 -6.15 -24.50
C ALA A 202 7.77 -5.32 -25.78
N GLY A 203 8.98 -4.95 -26.23
CA GLY A 203 9.19 -4.03 -27.36
C GLY A 203 8.89 -2.58 -27.00
N LEU A 204 8.97 -2.20 -25.72
CA LEU A 204 8.80 -0.82 -25.28
C LEU A 204 10.09 -0.01 -25.51
N PRO A 205 9.97 1.32 -25.72
CA PRO A 205 11.12 2.17 -25.85
C PRO A 205 11.92 2.29 -24.52
N ALA A 206 13.18 2.68 -24.60
CA ALA A 206 14.07 2.71 -23.43
C ALA A 206 13.62 3.70 -22.34
N ASP A 207 13.01 4.82 -22.72
CA ASP A 207 12.46 5.84 -21.84
C ASP A 207 11.17 5.40 -21.10
N ALA A 208 10.60 4.25 -21.47
CA ALA A 208 9.54 3.61 -20.70
C ALA A 208 10.05 3.03 -19.37
N VAL A 209 11.36 2.87 -19.17
CA VAL A 209 11.95 2.31 -17.94
C VAL A 209 12.21 3.43 -16.93
N LEU A 210 11.33 3.55 -15.95
CA LEU A 210 11.43 4.51 -14.84
C LEU A 210 12.03 3.93 -13.56
N ALA A 211 12.44 2.65 -13.59
CA ALA A 211 13.05 2.00 -12.42
C ALA A 211 14.36 2.71 -12.02
N GLY A 212 14.42 3.10 -10.73
CA GLY A 212 15.54 3.87 -10.17
C GLY A 212 15.64 5.32 -10.65
N ALA A 213 14.67 5.81 -11.42
CA ALA A 213 14.58 7.20 -11.87
C ALA A 213 13.53 8.02 -11.12
N THR A 214 12.81 7.39 -10.19
CA THR A 214 11.81 8.04 -9.34
C THR A 214 12.12 7.76 -7.87
N ASP A 215 11.95 8.76 -7.03
CA ASP A 215 11.84 8.56 -5.59
C ASP A 215 10.42 8.06 -5.22
N VAL A 216 10.15 7.88 -3.92
CA VAL A 216 8.86 7.35 -3.48
C VAL A 216 7.72 8.35 -3.63
N GLY A 217 7.98 9.65 -3.54
CA GLY A 217 7.00 10.71 -3.77
C GLY A 217 6.63 10.81 -5.25
N GLU A 218 7.63 10.76 -6.13
CA GLU A 218 7.45 10.71 -7.58
C GLU A 218 6.72 9.44 -8.02
N LEU A 219 7.04 8.28 -7.40
CA LEU A 219 6.30 7.04 -7.63
C LEU A 219 4.84 7.17 -7.20
N ALA A 220 4.58 7.83 -6.07
CA ALA A 220 3.22 8.11 -5.61
C ALA A 220 2.47 9.03 -6.57
N ALA A 221 3.12 10.08 -7.09
CA ALA A 221 2.57 10.97 -8.09
C ALA A 221 2.26 10.24 -9.41
N LEU A 222 3.20 9.41 -9.88
CA LEU A 222 2.99 8.60 -11.08
C LEU A 222 1.78 7.67 -10.94
N VAL A 223 1.66 6.96 -9.81
CA VAL A 223 0.52 6.05 -9.53
C VAL A 223 -0.78 6.84 -9.37
N ALA A 224 -0.75 7.99 -8.68
CA ALA A 224 -1.93 8.83 -8.47
C ALA A 224 -2.55 9.33 -9.78
N HIS A 225 -1.72 9.56 -10.80
CA HIS A 225 -2.13 10.05 -12.10
C HIS A 225 -2.08 9.00 -13.22
N ALA A 226 -1.85 7.72 -12.85
CA ALA A 226 -1.88 6.62 -13.81
C ALA A 226 -3.32 6.25 -14.22
N ARG A 227 -3.46 5.70 -15.42
CA ARG A 227 -4.67 5.05 -15.90
C ARG A 227 -4.88 3.70 -15.23
N LEU A 228 -3.80 2.93 -15.10
CA LEU A 228 -3.82 1.54 -14.64
C LEU A 228 -2.50 1.19 -13.96
N VAL A 229 -2.55 0.33 -12.96
CA VAL A 229 -1.38 -0.31 -12.34
C VAL A 229 -1.49 -1.82 -12.46
N VAL A 230 -0.43 -2.48 -12.94
CA VAL A 230 -0.29 -3.95 -12.93
C VAL A 230 0.98 -4.28 -12.16
N CYS A 231 0.85 -4.94 -11.01
CA CYS A 231 1.98 -5.25 -10.15
C CYS A 231 1.75 -6.54 -9.33
N GLY A 232 2.80 -7.02 -8.68
CA GLY A 232 2.66 -8.02 -7.62
C GLY A 232 2.09 -7.41 -6.33
N ASP A 233 1.95 -8.25 -5.29
CA ASP A 233 1.67 -7.83 -3.92
C ASP A 233 2.86 -7.04 -3.36
N THR A 234 2.82 -5.71 -3.55
CA THR A 234 3.90 -4.75 -3.23
C THR A 234 3.32 -3.40 -2.80
N GLY A 235 4.17 -2.51 -2.29
CA GLY A 235 3.79 -1.17 -1.90
C GLY A 235 3.08 -0.35 -3.00
N VAL A 236 3.40 -0.60 -4.27
CA VAL A 236 2.78 0.09 -5.42
C VAL A 236 1.28 -0.23 -5.54
N GLY A 237 0.87 -1.47 -5.22
CA GLY A 237 -0.54 -1.85 -5.17
C GLY A 237 -1.30 -1.10 -4.08
N HIS A 238 -0.68 -0.86 -2.93
CA HIS A 238 -1.28 -0.06 -1.85
C HIS A 238 -1.37 1.43 -2.23
N LEU A 239 -0.40 1.97 -2.97
CA LEU A 239 -0.54 3.33 -3.54
C LEU A 239 -1.70 3.41 -4.53
N ALA A 240 -1.86 2.40 -5.41
CA ALA A 240 -3.02 2.35 -6.30
C ALA A 240 -4.35 2.34 -5.52
N THR A 241 -4.43 1.59 -4.42
CA THR A 241 -5.59 1.59 -3.51
C THR A 241 -5.83 2.96 -2.88
N ALA A 242 -4.77 3.63 -2.42
CA ALA A 242 -4.84 4.94 -1.77
C ALA A 242 -5.30 6.06 -2.72
N TYR A 243 -4.94 5.98 -3.99
CA TYR A 243 -5.36 6.96 -5.01
C TYR A 243 -6.59 6.55 -5.81
N ALA A 244 -7.15 5.38 -5.51
CA ALA A 244 -8.24 4.78 -6.26
C ALA A 244 -7.93 4.66 -7.77
N THR A 245 -6.67 4.41 -8.11
CA THR A 245 -6.19 4.13 -9.46
C THR A 245 -6.51 2.69 -9.81
N ALA A 246 -7.13 2.44 -10.95
CA ALA A 246 -7.46 1.07 -11.39
C ALA A 246 -6.23 0.15 -11.29
N SER A 247 -6.38 -1.04 -10.73
CA SER A 247 -5.23 -1.92 -10.52
C SER A 247 -5.54 -3.41 -10.59
N VAL A 248 -4.58 -4.17 -11.13
CA VAL A 248 -4.54 -5.64 -11.08
C VAL A 248 -3.32 -6.06 -10.26
N LEU A 249 -3.56 -6.76 -9.16
CA LEU A 249 -2.55 -7.14 -8.18
C LEU A 249 -2.37 -8.66 -8.19
N LEU A 250 -1.13 -9.12 -8.37
CA LEU A 250 -0.81 -10.54 -8.48
C LEU A 250 -0.30 -11.06 -7.14
N PHE A 251 -1.11 -11.89 -6.49
CA PHE A 251 -0.80 -12.49 -5.20
C PHE A 251 -0.16 -13.88 -5.36
N GLY A 252 0.82 -14.16 -4.52
CA GLY A 252 1.56 -15.42 -4.51
C GLY A 252 1.45 -16.12 -3.15
N PRO A 253 2.52 -16.09 -2.31
CA PRO A 253 2.56 -16.82 -1.05
C PRO A 253 1.60 -16.31 0.02
N VAL A 254 1.18 -15.05 -0.08
CA VAL A 254 0.24 -14.43 0.86
C VAL A 254 -1.11 -14.27 0.18
N ALA A 255 -2.19 -14.61 0.87
CA ALA A 255 -3.54 -14.45 0.35
C ALA A 255 -3.98 -12.97 0.34
N PRO A 256 -4.80 -12.55 -0.63
CA PRO A 256 -5.37 -11.19 -0.65
C PRO A 256 -6.16 -10.83 0.62
N ALA A 257 -6.69 -11.84 1.33
CA ALA A 257 -7.38 -11.63 2.60
C ALA A 257 -6.54 -10.92 3.67
N HIS A 258 -5.20 -10.93 3.55
CA HIS A 258 -4.30 -10.28 4.51
C HIS A 258 -3.85 -8.88 4.07
N TRP A 259 -3.70 -8.65 2.75
CA TRP A 259 -3.07 -7.45 2.21
C TRP A 259 -3.76 -6.90 0.95
N GLY A 260 -4.85 -7.52 0.51
CA GLY A 260 -5.54 -7.12 -0.70
C GLY A 260 -6.24 -5.76 -0.59
N PRO A 261 -6.65 -5.20 -1.73
CA PRO A 261 -7.48 -4.01 -1.75
C PRO A 261 -8.86 -4.29 -1.14
N PRO A 262 -9.58 -3.25 -0.69
CA PRO A 262 -10.95 -3.39 -0.21
C PRO A 262 -11.86 -4.06 -1.25
N PRO A 263 -12.64 -5.09 -0.87
CA PRO A 263 -13.44 -5.87 -1.83
C PRO A 263 -14.61 -5.10 -2.44
N ASP A 264 -15.03 -4.01 -1.82
CA ASP A 264 -16.06 -3.08 -2.28
C ASP A 264 -15.59 -2.07 -3.33
N ARG A 265 -14.32 -2.15 -3.75
CA ARG A 265 -13.71 -1.27 -4.75
C ARG A 265 -13.44 -2.03 -6.06
N PRO A 266 -14.42 -2.20 -6.96
CA PRO A 266 -14.31 -3.06 -8.14
C PRO A 266 -13.31 -2.60 -9.20
N TRP A 267 -12.72 -1.41 -9.06
CA TRP A 267 -11.59 -0.94 -9.88
C TRP A 267 -10.24 -1.46 -9.41
N HIS A 268 -10.22 -2.31 -8.39
CA HIS A 268 -9.05 -3.08 -7.95
C HIS A 268 -9.37 -4.55 -8.02
N GLU A 269 -8.51 -5.34 -8.62
CA GLU A 269 -8.64 -6.79 -8.67
C GLU A 269 -7.38 -7.49 -8.17
N ALA A 270 -7.54 -8.37 -7.21
CA ALA A 270 -6.48 -9.21 -6.67
C ALA A 270 -6.61 -10.62 -7.26
N LEU A 271 -5.65 -11.01 -8.08
CA LEU A 271 -5.56 -12.36 -8.66
C LEU A 271 -4.74 -13.26 -7.74
N TRP A 272 -5.30 -14.39 -7.38
CA TRP A 272 -4.66 -15.39 -6.53
C TRP A 272 -5.15 -16.80 -6.86
N ALA A 273 -4.23 -17.72 -7.12
CA ALA A 273 -4.57 -19.09 -7.50
C ALA A 273 -4.83 -20.03 -6.31
N GLY A 274 -5.03 -19.47 -5.11
CA GLY A 274 -5.27 -20.25 -3.90
C GLY A 274 -4.02 -20.58 -3.10
N PRO A 275 -4.19 -21.29 -1.97
CA PRO A 275 -3.06 -21.72 -1.16
C PRO A 275 -2.27 -22.82 -1.89
N HIS A 276 -0.96 -22.71 -1.85
CA HIS A 276 -0.04 -23.73 -2.36
C HIS A 276 0.98 -24.06 -1.27
N PRO A 277 1.46 -25.30 -1.21
CA PRO A 277 2.55 -25.64 -0.31
C PRO A 277 3.73 -24.68 -0.52
N SER A 278 4.34 -24.26 0.58
CA SER A 278 5.53 -23.42 0.52
C SER A 278 6.64 -24.21 -0.15
N ALA A 279 7.07 -23.82 -1.35
CA ALA A 279 8.30 -24.33 -1.92
C ALA A 279 9.44 -23.48 -1.36
N ASP A 280 10.39 -24.11 -0.69
CA ASP A 280 11.63 -23.46 -0.28
C ASP A 280 12.50 -23.20 -1.52
N GLY A 281 13.10 -22.01 -1.59
CA GLY A 281 14.03 -21.66 -2.66
C GLY A 281 13.71 -20.38 -3.42
N PRO A 282 14.55 -20.02 -4.40
CA PRO A 282 14.44 -18.77 -5.17
C PRO A 282 13.41 -18.84 -6.30
N ALA A 283 12.81 -20.00 -6.57
CA ALA A 283 11.82 -20.17 -7.63
C ALA A 283 10.55 -19.33 -7.36
N VAL A 284 9.87 -18.96 -8.44
CA VAL A 284 8.58 -18.27 -8.34
C VAL A 284 7.58 -19.14 -7.57
N HIS A 285 6.87 -18.54 -6.62
CA HIS A 285 5.89 -19.26 -5.81
C HIS A 285 4.79 -19.89 -6.71
N PRO A 286 4.39 -21.16 -6.48
CA PRO A 286 3.44 -21.87 -7.35
C PRO A 286 2.13 -21.13 -7.58
N ALA A 287 1.53 -20.53 -6.53
CA ALA A 287 0.32 -19.71 -6.67
C ALA A 287 0.49 -18.55 -7.66
N LEU A 288 1.66 -17.90 -7.65
CA LEU A 288 1.98 -16.82 -8.57
C LEU A 288 2.29 -17.36 -9.97
N ALA A 289 2.98 -18.50 -10.06
CA ALA A 289 3.29 -19.17 -11.32
C ALA A 289 2.02 -19.69 -12.03
N ALA A 290 0.96 -20.01 -11.31
CA ALA A 290 -0.31 -20.47 -11.88
C ALA A 290 -1.11 -19.36 -12.57
N LEU A 291 -0.87 -18.07 -12.26
CA LEU A 291 -1.55 -16.96 -12.91
C LEU A 291 -1.07 -16.81 -14.36
N GLY A 292 -1.98 -16.89 -15.33
CA GLY A 292 -1.71 -16.74 -16.74
C GLY A 292 -1.81 -15.30 -17.24
N VAL A 293 -1.21 -15.02 -18.39
CA VAL A 293 -1.38 -13.72 -19.08
C VAL A 293 -2.84 -13.44 -19.44
N PRO A 294 -3.64 -14.41 -19.93
CA PRO A 294 -5.06 -14.19 -20.19
C PRO A 294 -5.84 -13.75 -18.95
N ASP A 295 -5.54 -14.32 -17.77
CA ASP A 295 -6.23 -13.96 -16.51
C ASP A 295 -6.00 -12.49 -16.15
N VAL A 296 -4.74 -12.03 -16.29
CA VAL A 296 -4.35 -10.64 -16.02
C VAL A 296 -5.02 -9.68 -17.01
N LEU A 297 -5.04 -10.01 -18.30
CA LEU A 297 -5.66 -9.17 -19.33
C LEU A 297 -7.18 -9.11 -19.19
N ALA A 298 -7.82 -10.20 -18.77
CA ALA A 298 -9.26 -10.21 -18.46
C ALA A 298 -9.56 -9.33 -17.22
N ALA A 299 -8.74 -9.41 -16.17
CA ALA A 299 -8.84 -8.56 -15.00
C ALA A 299 -8.66 -7.08 -15.37
N VAL A 300 -7.69 -6.74 -16.22
CA VAL A 300 -7.52 -5.36 -16.74
C VAL A 300 -8.82 -4.84 -17.35
N GLY A 301 -9.47 -5.62 -18.20
CA GLY A 301 -10.74 -5.20 -18.81
C GLY A 301 -11.85 -4.94 -17.78
N ARG A 302 -11.91 -5.75 -16.72
CA ARG A 302 -12.90 -5.58 -15.63
C ARG A 302 -12.63 -4.30 -14.82
N VAL A 303 -11.40 -4.10 -14.38
CA VAL A 303 -11.05 -2.91 -13.54
C VAL A 303 -11.17 -1.61 -14.32
N GLU A 304 -10.83 -1.58 -15.62
CA GLU A 304 -11.00 -0.39 -16.46
C GLU A 304 -12.48 -0.08 -16.68
N THR A 305 -13.31 -1.09 -16.90
CA THR A 305 -14.78 -0.93 -17.01
C THR A 305 -15.35 -0.35 -15.71
N ALA A 306 -14.92 -0.87 -14.56
CA ALA A 306 -15.37 -0.38 -13.25
C ALA A 306 -14.90 1.06 -12.99
N ALA A 307 -13.66 1.39 -13.34
CA ALA A 307 -13.12 2.74 -13.21
C ALA A 307 -13.84 3.75 -14.09
N ALA A 308 -14.17 3.39 -15.34
CA ALA A 308 -14.92 4.23 -16.26
C ALA A 308 -16.33 4.54 -15.73
N ARG A 309 -17.03 3.57 -15.16
CA ARG A 309 -18.36 3.78 -14.54
C ARG A 309 -18.30 4.74 -13.35
N ARG A 310 -17.22 4.72 -12.58
CA ARG A 310 -17.03 5.65 -11.45
C ARG A 310 -16.79 7.09 -11.91
N ALA A 311 -16.15 7.28 -13.06
CA ALA A 311 -15.84 8.60 -13.61
C ALA A 311 -17.07 9.31 -14.23
N VAL A 312 -18.15 8.57 -14.54
CA VAL A 312 -19.40 9.16 -15.03
C VAL A 312 -20.17 9.74 -13.84
N PRO A 313 -20.42 11.06 -13.79
CA PRO A 313 -21.26 11.65 -12.73
C PRO A 313 -22.65 11.00 -12.78
N VAL A 314 -23.15 10.54 -11.64
CA VAL A 314 -24.57 10.17 -11.53
C VAL A 314 -25.36 11.43 -11.87
N GLN A 315 -26.00 11.45 -13.06
CA GLN A 315 -26.97 12.49 -13.37
C GLN A 315 -28.06 12.41 -12.28
N ALA A 316 -28.15 13.45 -11.45
CA ALA A 316 -29.22 13.57 -10.49
C ALA A 316 -30.52 13.45 -11.28
N SER A 317 -31.25 12.35 -11.09
CA SER A 317 -32.61 12.20 -11.57
C SER A 317 -33.39 13.37 -10.97
N GLY A 318 -33.74 14.34 -11.81
CA GLY A 318 -34.54 15.50 -11.41
C GLY A 318 -35.82 15.04 -10.74
N PRO A 319 -36.38 15.86 -9.83
CA PRO A 319 -37.63 15.52 -9.16
C PRO A 319 -38.71 15.28 -10.21
N PRO A 320 -39.64 14.32 -9.98
CA PRO A 320 -40.74 14.07 -10.89
C PRO A 320 -41.58 15.35 -11.08
N PRO A 321 -42.11 15.60 -12.27
CA PRO A 321 -42.91 16.78 -12.52
C PRO A 321 -44.12 16.82 -11.57
N LEU A 322 -44.28 17.96 -10.87
CA LEU A 322 -45.42 18.21 -10.00
C LEU A 322 -46.72 18.03 -10.82
N ALA A 323 -47.54 17.05 -10.42
CA ALA A 323 -48.87 16.85 -10.98
C ALA A 323 -49.71 18.10 -10.73
N THR A 324 -50.02 18.84 -11.77
CA THR A 324 -50.99 19.93 -11.75
C THR A 324 -52.37 19.33 -11.47
N ARG A 325 -52.87 19.49 -10.27
CA ARG A 325 -54.30 19.25 -9.96
C ARG A 325 -55.10 20.37 -10.64
N ARG A 326 -56.04 19.98 -11.49
CA ARG A 326 -57.18 20.82 -11.90
C ARG A 326 -58.29 20.66 -10.90
#